data_38fbf76a74828c4ea22f73c3dca13c95
#
_entry.id   38fbf76a74828c4ea22f73c3dca13c95
#
_cell.length_a   1.000
_cell.length_b   1.000
_cell.length_c   1.000
_cell.angle_alpha   90.00
_cell.angle_beta   90.00
_cell.angle_gamma   90.00
#
_symmetry.space_group_name_H-M   'P 1'
#
loop_
_entity.id
_entity.type
_entity.pdbx_description
1 polymer ?
#
loop_
_entity_poly.entity_id
_entity_poly.type
_entity_poly.pdbx_seq_one_letter_code
_entity_poly.pdbx_strand_id
1 'polypeptide(L)'
;LHLLSRRQRQMCIRDRRYTEARLSKISMEMTADINKNTVDFIPNFDETEKEPTVLPSRFPNLLVNGTSGIAVGMATNIPPHNLREVISAVVQIIDDQIADKEETTIEEILEIVKGPDFPTGAEILGTRGIEEAYRTGRGKIRVRAVTNIEPMQNGKNRIIVTELPYMVNKARLIEKIAELVRDKKIDGITDLSDQSNREGMRICIELRRDVNPNVILNQLYKHTQLQDTFGVIMLALVDNQPKVMNLLEMLQYYLRHQEDVVTRRTQYDLNKAQERAHILEGLLIALDNIDEVIRIIRGSKNVQEAKAELIKRFGLSDAQAQAIVDMRLRALTGLEREKIEAEYAELMKKIEEYKAILADKKLLLGVIKKEILVIAEKYGDDRRTKIGFDEFDISMEDLIPRENVVITMTKLGYLSLIHI
;
A
#
# COMPACT_ATOMS: atom_id res chain seq x y z
N LEU A 1 -32.86 -10.85 -3.27
CA LEU A 1 -31.68 -10.05 -2.92
C LEU A 1 -31.83 -9.29 -1.60
N HIS A 2 -32.99 -8.65 -1.33
CA HIS A 2 -33.23 -7.90 -0.08
C HIS A 2 -33.29 -8.80 1.18
N LEU A 3 -33.73 -10.04 1.06
CA LEU A 3 -33.81 -10.99 2.19
C LEU A 3 -32.45 -11.56 2.59
N LEU A 4 -31.53 -11.76 1.63
CA LEU A 4 -30.16 -12.19 1.91
C LEU A 4 -29.35 -11.08 2.61
N SER A 5 -29.54 -9.82 2.22
CA SER A 5 -28.85 -8.68 2.88
C SER A 5 -29.33 -8.46 4.34
N ARG A 6 -30.62 -8.73 4.62
CA ARG A 6 -31.14 -8.68 6.00
C ARG A 6 -30.61 -9.82 6.87
N ARG A 7 -30.51 -11.06 6.32
CA ARG A 7 -29.91 -12.19 7.04
C ARG A 7 -28.41 -12.00 7.29
N GLN A 8 -27.68 -11.47 6.32
CA GLN A 8 -26.27 -11.11 6.52
C GLN A 8 -26.09 -10.00 7.55
N ARG A 9 -26.94 -8.95 7.54
CA ARG A 9 -26.91 -7.91 8.57
C ARG A 9 -27.25 -8.44 9.97
N GLN A 10 -28.23 -9.35 10.10
CA GLN A 10 -28.54 -9.99 11.38
C GLN A 10 -27.44 -10.93 11.85
N MET A 11 -26.76 -11.65 10.95
CA MET A 11 -25.60 -12.47 11.24
C MET A 11 -24.41 -11.62 11.71
N CYS A 12 -24.12 -10.52 11.03
CA CYS A 12 -23.09 -9.56 11.44
C CYS A 12 -23.39 -8.89 12.80
N ILE A 13 -24.65 -8.61 13.11
CA ILE A 13 -25.06 -8.06 14.41
C ILE A 13 -24.94 -9.12 15.52
N ARG A 14 -25.21 -10.39 15.22
CA ARG A 14 -25.06 -11.49 16.17
C ARG A 14 -23.59 -11.81 16.46
N ASP A 15 -22.76 -11.79 15.42
CA ASP A 15 -21.31 -12.05 15.55
C ASP A 15 -20.57 -10.89 16.19
N ARG A 16 -21.02 -9.65 16.04
CA ARG A 16 -20.42 -8.47 16.70
C ARG A 16 -20.40 -8.54 18.22
N ARG A 17 -21.26 -9.33 18.83
CA ARG A 17 -21.26 -9.50 20.29
C ARG A 17 -20.05 -10.28 20.81
N TYR A 18 -19.43 -11.10 19.97
CA TYR A 18 -18.34 -12.01 20.32
C TYR A 18 -17.08 -11.84 19.47
N THR A 19 -17.10 -11.00 18.43
CA THR A 19 -15.96 -10.73 17.55
C THR A 19 -15.40 -9.33 17.80
N GLU A 20 -14.11 -9.25 18.06
CA GLU A 20 -13.37 -8.00 18.11
C GLU A 20 -12.81 -7.69 16.72
N ALA A 21 -13.06 -6.49 16.20
CA ALA A 21 -12.40 -5.99 15.02
C ALA A 21 -11.13 -5.23 15.45
N ARG A 22 -9.99 -5.60 14.89
CA ARG A 22 -8.70 -4.94 15.11
C ARG A 22 -8.07 -4.58 13.77
N LEU A 23 -7.38 -3.45 13.74
CA LEU A 23 -6.56 -3.09 12.58
C LEU A 23 -5.41 -4.09 12.43
N SER A 24 -5.10 -4.45 11.18
CA SER A 24 -3.88 -5.19 10.87
C SER A 24 -2.64 -4.37 11.23
N LYS A 25 -1.51 -5.04 11.45
CA LYS A 25 -0.26 -4.36 11.83
C LYS A 25 0.17 -3.32 10.77
N ILE A 26 0.03 -3.64 9.48
CA ILE A 26 0.37 -2.71 8.40
C ILE A 26 -0.60 -1.52 8.34
N SER A 27 -1.90 -1.71 8.65
CA SER A 27 -2.86 -0.62 8.68
C SER A 27 -2.56 0.39 9.79
N MET A 28 -1.92 -0.03 10.88
CA MET A 28 -1.46 0.87 11.93
C MET A 28 -0.33 1.79 11.46
N GLU A 29 0.49 1.38 10.50
CA GLU A 29 1.52 2.24 9.89
C GLU A 29 0.90 3.37 9.06
N MET A 30 -0.34 3.22 8.56
CA MET A 30 -1.04 4.29 7.85
C MET A 30 -1.51 5.41 8.78
N THR A 31 -1.80 5.10 10.04
CA THR A 31 -2.30 6.06 11.04
C THR A 31 -1.23 6.45 12.07
N ALA A 32 0.00 5.97 11.87
CA ALA A 32 1.10 6.26 12.79
C ALA A 32 1.33 7.78 12.92
N ASP A 33 1.56 8.22 14.15
CA ASP A 33 1.82 9.63 14.50
C ASP A 33 0.67 10.63 14.13
N ILE A 34 -0.55 10.16 13.86
CA ILE A 34 -1.71 11.02 13.52
C ILE A 34 -2.02 12.03 14.65
N ASN A 35 -1.71 11.68 15.91
CA ASN A 35 -1.93 12.52 17.08
C ASN A 35 -0.85 13.61 17.26
N LYS A 36 0.16 13.66 16.40
CA LYS A 36 1.27 14.61 16.45
C LYS A 36 1.12 15.80 15.49
N ASN A 37 -0.12 16.15 15.16
CA ASN A 37 -0.42 17.24 14.22
C ASN A 37 0.22 17.09 12.83
N THR A 38 0.36 15.83 12.37
CA THR A 38 1.00 15.49 11.10
C THR A 38 0.15 15.80 9.89
N VAL A 39 -1.18 15.83 10.05
CA VAL A 39 -2.18 16.08 9.00
C VAL A 39 -3.25 17.04 9.50
N ASP A 40 -3.96 17.66 8.58
CA ASP A 40 -5.05 18.57 8.89
C ASP A 40 -6.34 17.79 9.16
N PHE A 41 -7.16 18.32 10.08
CA PHE A 41 -8.45 17.77 10.48
C PHE A 41 -9.57 18.73 10.10
N ILE A 42 -10.63 18.18 9.53
CA ILE A 42 -11.87 18.89 9.23
C ILE A 42 -13.02 18.32 10.06
N PRO A 43 -14.11 19.08 10.28
CA PRO A 43 -15.32 18.50 10.84
C PRO A 43 -15.87 17.38 9.95
N ASN A 44 -16.41 16.32 10.56
CA ASN A 44 -17.14 15.28 9.83
C ASN A 44 -18.48 15.83 9.32
N PHE A 45 -19.23 14.98 8.57
CA PHE A 45 -20.52 15.37 7.99
C PHE A 45 -21.52 15.94 9.00
N ASP A 46 -21.55 15.41 10.23
CA ASP A 46 -22.47 15.83 11.30
C ASP A 46 -21.87 16.93 12.21
N GLU A 47 -20.65 17.39 11.92
CA GLU A 47 -19.88 18.36 12.73
C GLU A 47 -19.69 17.97 14.21
N THR A 48 -19.94 16.70 14.55
CA THR A 48 -19.82 16.18 15.92
C THR A 48 -18.41 15.77 16.28
N GLU A 49 -17.63 15.34 15.27
CA GLU A 49 -16.26 14.84 15.41
C GLU A 49 -15.36 15.45 14.34
N LYS A 50 -14.06 15.25 14.46
CA LYS A 50 -13.07 15.67 13.45
C LYS A 50 -12.49 14.46 12.74
N GLU A 51 -12.36 14.57 11.43
CA GLU A 51 -11.73 13.56 10.58
C GLU A 51 -10.48 14.13 9.88
N PRO A 52 -9.44 13.31 9.66
CA PRO A 52 -8.26 13.75 8.93
C PRO A 52 -8.58 13.90 7.45
N THR A 53 -8.05 14.95 6.81
CA THR A 53 -8.19 15.17 5.36
C THR A 53 -7.47 14.10 4.55
N VAL A 54 -6.31 13.66 5.04
CA VAL A 54 -5.47 12.58 4.50
C VAL A 54 -4.84 11.82 5.66
N LEU A 55 -4.40 10.58 5.43
CA LEU A 55 -3.67 9.81 6.43
C LEU A 55 -2.16 10.10 6.34
N PRO A 56 -1.41 10.03 7.45
CA PRO A 56 0.05 10.16 7.43
C PRO A 56 0.75 9.15 6.52
N SER A 57 0.25 7.92 6.48
CA SER A 57 0.60 6.82 5.57
C SER A 57 2.11 6.66 5.32
N ARG A 58 2.81 5.96 6.19
CA ARG A 58 4.27 5.76 6.09
C ARG A 58 4.76 4.98 4.87
N PHE A 59 3.85 4.47 4.04
CA PHE A 59 4.15 3.79 2.79
C PHE A 59 3.15 4.22 1.71
N PRO A 60 3.51 4.14 0.41
CA PRO A 60 2.66 4.63 -0.69
C PRO A 60 1.47 3.69 -0.96
N ASN A 61 0.50 3.69 -0.04
CA ASN A 61 -0.64 2.78 -0.02
C ASN A 61 -1.47 2.81 -1.30
N LEU A 62 -1.62 3.98 -1.93
CA LEU A 62 -2.38 4.12 -3.17
C LEU A 62 -1.82 3.25 -4.31
N LEU A 63 -0.50 3.16 -4.41
CA LEU A 63 0.17 2.30 -5.40
C LEU A 63 0.23 0.84 -4.95
N VAL A 64 0.49 0.59 -3.67
CA VAL A 64 0.65 -0.77 -3.15
C VAL A 64 -0.67 -1.55 -3.21
N ASN A 65 -1.76 -0.98 -2.72
CA ASN A 65 -3.07 -1.63 -2.74
C ASN A 65 -3.87 -1.37 -4.02
N GLY A 66 -3.51 -0.34 -4.76
CA GLY A 66 -4.31 0.11 -5.89
C GLY A 66 -5.68 0.64 -5.48
N THR A 67 -6.44 1.09 -6.44
CA THR A 67 -7.82 1.53 -6.22
C THR A 67 -8.62 1.46 -7.52
N SER A 68 -9.92 1.27 -7.40
CA SER A 68 -10.86 1.35 -8.50
C SER A 68 -12.06 2.17 -8.07
N GLY A 69 -12.41 3.19 -8.84
CA GLY A 69 -13.53 4.07 -8.54
C GLY A 69 -14.14 4.68 -9.80
N ILE A 70 -15.44 4.87 -9.77
CA ILE A 70 -16.22 5.46 -10.85
C ILE A 70 -16.95 6.68 -10.28
N ALA A 71 -16.69 7.85 -10.84
CA ALA A 71 -17.38 9.08 -10.55
C ALA A 71 -18.09 9.63 -11.81
N VAL A 72 -18.85 10.69 -11.67
CA VAL A 72 -19.47 11.34 -12.82
C VAL A 72 -18.40 12.07 -13.63
N GLY A 73 -18.22 11.68 -14.87
CA GLY A 73 -17.27 12.29 -15.80
C GLY A 73 -15.80 11.84 -15.64
N MET A 74 -15.48 11.02 -14.63
CA MET A 74 -14.12 10.53 -14.43
C MET A 74 -14.10 9.14 -13.76
N ALA A 75 -13.04 8.38 -14.00
CA ALA A 75 -12.81 7.10 -13.37
C ALA A 75 -11.34 6.95 -13.00
N THR A 76 -11.06 6.20 -11.94
CA THR A 76 -9.72 5.77 -11.58
C THR A 76 -9.65 4.25 -11.55
N ASN A 77 -8.53 3.69 -11.97
CA ASN A 77 -8.27 2.27 -11.90
C ASN A 77 -6.75 2.05 -11.81
N ILE A 78 -6.23 2.17 -10.60
CA ILE A 78 -4.81 2.04 -10.29
C ILE A 78 -4.56 0.60 -9.88
N PRO A 79 -3.68 -0.14 -10.58
CA PRO A 79 -3.38 -1.52 -10.22
C PRO A 79 -2.54 -1.57 -8.93
N PRO A 80 -2.65 -2.66 -8.14
CA PRO A 80 -1.77 -2.89 -7.02
C PRO A 80 -0.34 -3.22 -7.47
N HIS A 81 0.65 -2.89 -6.62
CA HIS A 81 2.07 -3.09 -6.88
C HIS A 81 2.76 -3.77 -5.71
N ASN A 82 3.91 -4.37 -5.97
CA ASN A 82 4.73 -4.97 -4.92
C ASN A 82 5.32 -3.90 -3.99
N LEU A 83 5.15 -4.10 -2.67
CA LEU A 83 5.60 -3.14 -1.65
C LEU A 83 7.10 -2.86 -1.72
N ARG A 84 7.93 -3.90 -1.90
CA ARG A 84 9.39 -3.75 -1.98
C ARG A 84 9.81 -2.95 -3.20
N GLU A 85 9.21 -3.21 -4.36
CA GLU A 85 9.53 -2.48 -5.60
C GLU A 85 9.17 -1.01 -5.49
N VAL A 86 7.97 -0.69 -4.99
CA VAL A 86 7.52 0.70 -4.85
C VAL A 86 8.37 1.45 -3.82
N ILE A 87 8.70 0.82 -2.69
CA ILE A 87 9.59 1.43 -1.69
C ILE A 87 10.98 1.64 -2.27
N SER A 88 11.53 0.67 -3.03
CA SER A 88 12.84 0.83 -3.67
C SER A 88 12.85 2.00 -4.65
N ALA A 89 11.75 2.22 -5.39
CA ALA A 89 11.61 3.37 -6.27
C ALA A 89 11.57 4.70 -5.50
N VAL A 90 10.86 4.76 -4.37
CA VAL A 90 10.89 5.95 -3.49
C VAL A 90 12.29 6.20 -2.94
N VAL A 91 12.99 5.15 -2.53
CA VAL A 91 14.38 5.25 -2.02
C VAL A 91 15.33 5.76 -3.11
N GLN A 92 15.17 5.33 -4.36
CA GLN A 92 15.96 5.86 -5.49
C GLN A 92 15.75 7.36 -5.66
N ILE A 93 14.51 7.84 -5.62
CA ILE A 93 14.21 9.28 -5.70
C ILE A 93 14.85 10.04 -4.53
N ILE A 94 14.80 9.49 -3.32
CA ILE A 94 15.45 10.10 -2.15
C ILE A 94 16.97 10.17 -2.33
N ASP A 95 17.60 9.10 -2.81
CA ASP A 95 19.04 9.03 -3.02
C ASP A 95 19.50 10.02 -4.08
N ASP A 96 18.76 10.16 -5.16
CA ASP A 96 19.04 11.14 -6.21
C ASP A 96 18.94 12.58 -5.67
N GLN A 97 17.92 12.88 -4.82
CA GLN A 97 17.79 14.20 -4.18
C GLN A 97 18.91 14.48 -3.16
N ILE A 98 19.35 13.47 -2.39
CA ILE A 98 20.48 13.63 -1.46
C ILE A 98 21.79 13.86 -2.21
N ALA A 99 21.96 13.21 -3.37
CA ALA A 99 23.13 13.36 -4.23
C ALA A 99 23.11 14.63 -5.10
N ASP A 100 22.10 15.50 -4.97
CA ASP A 100 21.90 16.71 -5.78
C ASP A 100 21.84 16.42 -7.29
N LYS A 101 21.31 15.24 -7.69
CA LYS A 101 21.05 14.92 -9.10
C LYS A 101 19.87 15.76 -9.59
N GLU A 102 19.96 16.30 -10.82
CA GLU A 102 18.96 17.24 -11.32
C GLU A 102 17.54 16.66 -11.31
N GLU A 103 17.32 15.46 -11.84
CA GLU A 103 16.00 14.77 -11.75
C GLU A 103 16.16 13.25 -11.91
N THR A 104 15.33 12.48 -11.20
CA THR A 104 15.15 11.05 -11.43
C THR A 104 14.32 10.87 -12.70
N THR A 105 14.75 9.99 -13.60
CA THR A 105 14.02 9.73 -14.85
C THR A 105 12.98 8.62 -14.67
N ILE A 106 11.96 8.61 -15.53
CA ILE A 106 10.93 7.55 -15.51
C ILE A 106 11.56 6.20 -15.88
N GLU A 107 12.60 6.18 -16.70
CA GLU A 107 13.33 4.99 -17.11
C GLU A 107 13.97 4.28 -15.93
N GLU A 108 14.61 5.01 -15.03
CA GLU A 108 15.20 4.46 -13.79
C GLU A 108 14.14 3.84 -12.88
N ILE A 109 12.96 4.46 -12.80
CA ILE A 109 11.84 3.92 -12.02
C ILE A 109 11.27 2.64 -12.66
N LEU A 110 11.20 2.57 -14.00
CA LEU A 110 10.76 1.38 -14.74
C LEU A 110 11.72 0.18 -14.57
N GLU A 111 12.99 0.44 -14.34
CA GLU A 111 13.96 -0.62 -14.03
C GLU A 111 13.71 -1.24 -12.65
N ILE A 112 13.15 -0.50 -11.71
CA ILE A 112 12.86 -0.95 -10.34
C ILE A 112 11.46 -1.54 -10.25
N VAL A 113 10.44 -0.79 -10.68
CA VAL A 113 9.02 -1.23 -10.66
C VAL A 113 8.72 -1.91 -12.00
N LYS A 114 8.86 -3.22 -12.02
CA LYS A 114 8.69 -4.02 -13.25
C LYS A 114 7.27 -3.99 -13.81
N GLY A 115 6.26 -3.83 -12.96
CA GLY A 115 4.86 -3.83 -13.34
C GLY A 115 3.94 -4.02 -12.14
N PRO A 116 2.63 -4.04 -12.36
CA PRO A 116 1.65 -4.38 -11.32
C PRO A 116 1.92 -5.75 -10.70
N ASP A 117 1.53 -5.91 -9.43
CA ASP A 117 1.60 -7.16 -8.70
C ASP A 117 0.23 -7.47 -8.10
N PHE A 118 -0.52 -8.33 -8.79
CA PHE A 118 -1.88 -8.63 -8.41
C PHE A 118 -1.94 -9.67 -7.28
N PRO A 119 -2.79 -9.48 -6.26
CA PRO A 119 -2.94 -10.41 -5.16
C PRO A 119 -3.41 -11.81 -5.59
N THR A 120 -4.03 -11.92 -6.77
CA THR A 120 -4.48 -13.17 -7.38
C THR A 120 -3.40 -13.89 -8.18
N GLY A 121 -2.19 -13.34 -8.27
CA GLY A 121 -1.12 -13.85 -9.13
C GLY A 121 -1.38 -13.55 -10.60
N ALA A 122 -1.52 -14.60 -11.40
CA ALA A 122 -1.68 -14.56 -12.86
C ALA A 122 -0.43 -14.08 -13.61
N GLU A 123 -0.48 -14.04 -14.92
CA GLU A 123 0.63 -13.66 -15.79
C GLU A 123 0.26 -12.46 -16.66
N ILE A 124 1.11 -11.45 -16.66
CA ILE A 124 0.99 -10.28 -17.54
C ILE A 124 1.68 -10.60 -18.86
N LEU A 125 1.01 -10.33 -19.97
CA LEU A 125 1.53 -10.56 -21.33
C LEU A 125 2.17 -9.30 -21.88
N GLY A 126 3.49 -9.30 -21.93
CA GLY A 126 4.31 -8.21 -22.46
C GLY A 126 4.45 -6.99 -21.55
N THR A 127 5.43 -6.14 -21.83
CA THR A 127 5.76 -4.95 -21.04
C THR A 127 5.21 -3.66 -21.63
N ARG A 128 4.85 -3.64 -22.92
CA ARG A 128 4.43 -2.43 -23.64
C ARG A 128 3.26 -1.71 -22.98
N GLY A 129 2.24 -2.47 -22.54
CA GLY A 129 1.08 -1.89 -21.86
C GLY A 129 1.41 -1.31 -20.48
N ILE A 130 2.42 -1.89 -19.79
CA ILE A 130 2.94 -1.38 -18.51
C ILE A 130 3.68 -0.06 -18.75
N GLU A 131 4.59 -0.03 -19.71
CA GLU A 131 5.38 1.16 -20.05
C GLU A 131 4.48 2.32 -20.45
N GLU A 132 3.47 2.07 -21.31
CA GLU A 132 2.50 3.08 -21.71
C GLU A 132 1.74 3.63 -20.49
N ALA A 133 1.25 2.75 -19.60
CA ALA A 133 0.53 3.15 -18.39
C ALA A 133 1.40 4.00 -17.45
N TYR A 134 2.65 3.61 -17.24
CA TYR A 134 3.55 4.29 -16.32
C TYR A 134 4.08 5.62 -16.84
N ARG A 135 4.21 5.78 -18.17
CA ARG A 135 4.63 7.03 -18.81
C ARG A 135 3.49 8.04 -18.93
N THR A 136 2.28 7.58 -19.24
CA THR A 136 1.16 8.45 -19.58
C THR A 136 0.05 8.52 -18.52
N GLY A 137 0.09 7.65 -17.53
CA GLY A 137 -0.98 7.45 -16.56
C GLY A 137 -2.18 6.68 -17.11
N ARG A 138 -2.11 6.18 -18.37
CA ARG A 138 -3.15 5.38 -19.01
C ARG A 138 -2.54 4.26 -19.84
N GLY A 139 -3.11 3.06 -19.76
CA GLY A 139 -2.61 1.93 -20.52
C GLY A 139 -3.53 0.72 -20.43
N LYS A 140 -3.22 -0.29 -21.24
CA LYS A 140 -3.97 -1.56 -21.28
C LYS A 140 -3.00 -2.69 -21.01
N ILE A 141 -3.17 -3.39 -19.89
CA ILE A 141 -2.33 -4.51 -19.48
C ILE A 141 -3.13 -5.79 -19.68
N ARG A 142 -2.64 -6.68 -20.54
CA ARG A 142 -3.24 -8.00 -20.73
C ARG A 142 -2.78 -8.94 -19.62
N VAL A 143 -3.74 -9.59 -18.97
CA VAL A 143 -3.49 -10.52 -17.87
C VAL A 143 -4.13 -11.86 -18.23
N ARG A 144 -3.37 -12.94 -18.07
CA ARG A 144 -3.78 -14.30 -18.38
C ARG A 144 -3.76 -15.16 -17.13
N ALA A 145 -4.75 -16.05 -17.00
CA ALA A 145 -4.80 -17.05 -15.95
C ALA A 145 -3.60 -18.03 -16.04
N VAL A 146 -3.14 -18.51 -14.90
CA VAL A 146 -2.14 -19.58 -14.87
C VAL A 146 -2.86 -20.91 -15.04
N THR A 147 -2.49 -21.62 -16.08
CA THR A 147 -3.13 -22.90 -16.44
C THR A 147 -2.09 -24.00 -16.62
N ASN A 148 -2.46 -25.22 -16.27
CA ASN A 148 -1.64 -26.41 -16.47
C ASN A 148 -2.47 -27.51 -17.14
N ILE A 149 -1.87 -28.22 -18.10
CA ILE A 149 -2.52 -29.35 -18.79
C ILE A 149 -1.99 -30.64 -18.15
N GLU A 150 -2.90 -31.39 -17.55
CA GLU A 150 -2.56 -32.66 -16.89
C GLU A 150 -3.20 -33.84 -17.65
N PRO A 151 -2.42 -34.90 -17.97
CA PRO A 151 -2.97 -36.11 -18.53
C PRO A 151 -3.75 -36.91 -17.46
N MET A 152 -4.85 -37.53 -17.88
CA MET A 152 -5.67 -38.39 -17.05
C MET A 152 -5.46 -39.89 -17.40
N GLN A 153 -5.77 -40.80 -16.44
CA GLN A 153 -5.54 -42.23 -16.58
C GLN A 153 -6.17 -42.87 -17.82
N ASN A 154 -7.23 -42.28 -18.40
CA ASN A 154 -7.93 -42.82 -19.53
C ASN A 154 -7.52 -42.23 -20.90
N GLY A 155 -6.34 -41.65 -21.02
CA GLY A 155 -5.87 -40.96 -22.23
C GLY A 155 -6.64 -39.67 -22.56
N LYS A 156 -7.40 -39.14 -21.61
CA LYS A 156 -7.99 -37.82 -21.63
C LYS A 156 -7.01 -36.80 -21.06
N ASN A 157 -7.21 -35.54 -21.37
CA ASN A 157 -6.51 -34.42 -20.74
C ASN A 157 -7.49 -33.58 -19.92
N ARG A 158 -6.95 -32.89 -18.92
CA ARG A 158 -7.68 -31.84 -18.19
C ARG A 158 -6.86 -30.58 -18.13
N ILE A 159 -7.53 -29.44 -18.18
CA ILE A 159 -6.94 -28.13 -17.95
C ILE A 159 -7.25 -27.75 -16.51
N ILE A 160 -6.19 -27.47 -15.74
CA ILE A 160 -6.30 -26.98 -14.37
C ILE A 160 -5.96 -25.50 -14.37
N VAL A 161 -6.85 -24.68 -13.82
CA VAL A 161 -6.62 -23.24 -13.61
C VAL A 161 -6.35 -23.01 -12.14
N THR A 162 -5.17 -22.48 -11.84
CA THR A 162 -4.71 -22.23 -10.46
C THR A 162 -4.77 -20.75 -10.07
N GLU A 163 -4.66 -19.84 -11.03
CA GLU A 163 -4.70 -18.40 -10.80
C GLU A 163 -5.58 -17.73 -11.87
N LEU A 164 -6.29 -16.69 -11.46
CA LEU A 164 -7.17 -15.92 -12.35
C LEU A 164 -6.71 -14.45 -12.46
N PRO A 165 -7.02 -13.79 -13.58
CA PRO A 165 -6.81 -12.35 -13.69
C PRO A 165 -7.50 -11.58 -12.56
N TYR A 166 -6.90 -10.48 -12.15
CA TYR A 166 -7.41 -9.67 -11.05
C TYR A 166 -8.82 -9.14 -11.33
N MET A 167 -9.67 -9.11 -10.31
CA MET A 167 -11.10 -8.73 -10.35
C MET A 167 -12.03 -9.67 -11.13
N VAL A 168 -11.56 -10.80 -11.64
CA VAL A 168 -12.42 -11.80 -12.27
C VAL A 168 -13.17 -12.61 -11.22
N ASN A 169 -14.49 -12.70 -11.39
CA ASN A 169 -15.33 -13.52 -10.52
C ASN A 169 -15.33 -14.98 -11.00
N LYS A 170 -14.78 -15.87 -10.15
CA LYS A 170 -14.65 -17.32 -10.45
C LYS A 170 -15.98 -17.98 -10.82
N ALA A 171 -17.05 -17.74 -10.08
CA ALA A 171 -18.33 -18.37 -10.31
C ALA A 171 -18.94 -17.96 -11.67
N ARG A 172 -18.88 -16.65 -11.98
CA ARG A 172 -19.34 -16.14 -13.29
C ARG A 172 -18.50 -16.66 -14.45
N LEU A 173 -17.20 -16.84 -14.24
CA LEU A 173 -16.31 -17.43 -15.24
C LEU A 173 -16.71 -18.88 -15.53
N ILE A 174 -16.94 -19.69 -14.51
CA ILE A 174 -17.39 -21.08 -14.64
C ILE A 174 -18.73 -21.15 -15.35
N GLU A 175 -19.72 -20.33 -14.97
CA GLU A 175 -21.01 -20.20 -15.65
C GLU A 175 -20.83 -19.85 -17.12
N LYS A 176 -19.95 -18.90 -17.43
CA LYS A 176 -19.67 -18.48 -18.80
C LYS A 176 -19.06 -19.60 -19.66
N ILE A 177 -18.12 -20.36 -19.10
CA ILE A 177 -17.56 -21.54 -19.78
C ILE A 177 -18.66 -22.56 -20.05
N ALA A 178 -19.52 -22.86 -19.06
CA ALA A 178 -20.64 -23.80 -19.23
C ALA A 178 -21.65 -23.32 -20.29
N GLU A 179 -21.95 -22.03 -20.40
CA GLU A 179 -22.74 -21.43 -21.45
C GLU A 179 -22.16 -21.68 -22.84
N LEU A 180 -20.83 -21.40 -23.00
CA LEU A 180 -20.14 -21.60 -24.29
C LEU A 180 -20.13 -23.04 -24.74
N VAL A 181 -20.04 -24.00 -23.81
CA VAL A 181 -20.17 -25.43 -24.10
C VAL A 181 -21.60 -25.78 -24.52
N ARG A 182 -22.61 -25.31 -23.79
CA ARG A 182 -24.04 -25.54 -24.10
C ARG A 182 -24.41 -24.94 -25.46
N ASP A 183 -23.92 -23.76 -25.77
CA ASP A 183 -24.15 -23.06 -27.04
C ASP A 183 -23.31 -23.64 -28.20
N LYS A 184 -22.52 -24.68 -27.96
CA LYS A 184 -21.62 -25.34 -28.94
C LYS A 184 -20.60 -24.38 -29.58
N LYS A 185 -20.24 -23.32 -28.89
CA LYS A 185 -19.16 -22.39 -29.32
C LYS A 185 -17.78 -22.95 -29.00
N ILE A 186 -17.69 -23.75 -27.96
CA ILE A 186 -16.48 -24.52 -27.59
C ILE A 186 -16.96 -25.99 -27.48
N ASP A 187 -16.41 -26.84 -28.34
CA ASP A 187 -16.68 -28.29 -28.31
C ASP A 187 -15.45 -29.02 -27.74
N GLY A 188 -15.64 -30.15 -27.06
CA GLY A 188 -14.55 -30.96 -26.53
C GLY A 188 -14.38 -30.92 -25.02
N ILE A 189 -15.15 -30.13 -24.29
CA ILE A 189 -15.20 -30.13 -22.82
C ILE A 189 -16.24 -31.17 -22.37
N THR A 190 -15.86 -32.10 -21.48
CA THR A 190 -16.75 -33.16 -20.95
C THR A 190 -17.28 -32.86 -19.57
N ASP A 191 -16.45 -32.21 -18.70
CA ASP A 191 -16.85 -31.82 -17.35
C ASP A 191 -16.16 -30.53 -16.93
N LEU A 192 -16.81 -29.79 -16.05
CA LEU A 192 -16.33 -28.53 -15.49
C LEU A 192 -16.63 -28.48 -13.99
N SER A 193 -15.63 -28.57 -13.17
CA SER A 193 -15.76 -28.61 -11.72
C SER A 193 -14.89 -27.61 -10.99
N ASP A 194 -15.40 -27.01 -9.91
CA ASP A 194 -14.64 -26.20 -8.97
C ASP A 194 -14.13 -27.08 -7.82
N GLN A 195 -12.83 -27.33 -7.82
CA GLN A 195 -12.15 -28.14 -6.83
C GLN A 195 -11.33 -27.28 -5.84
N SER A 196 -11.61 -25.98 -5.77
CA SER A 196 -10.91 -25.07 -4.86
C SER A 196 -11.12 -25.48 -3.40
N ASN A 197 -10.05 -25.45 -2.63
CA ASN A 197 -10.01 -25.85 -1.21
C ASN A 197 -9.16 -24.84 -0.40
N ARG A 198 -8.77 -25.22 0.81
CA ARG A 198 -7.92 -24.38 1.69
C ARG A 198 -6.48 -24.21 1.18
N GLU A 199 -6.01 -25.09 0.30
CA GLU A 199 -4.67 -25.04 -0.29
C GLU A 199 -4.59 -24.03 -1.43
N GLY A 200 -5.74 -23.73 -2.07
CA GLY A 200 -5.80 -22.75 -3.13
C GLY A 200 -6.97 -22.91 -4.09
N MET A 201 -6.96 -22.07 -5.11
CA MET A 201 -7.92 -22.11 -6.18
C MET A 201 -7.57 -23.23 -7.19
N ARG A 202 -8.58 -24.01 -7.59
CA ARG A 202 -8.43 -25.08 -8.57
C ARG A 202 -9.73 -25.23 -9.37
N ILE A 203 -9.73 -24.78 -10.62
CA ILE A 203 -10.81 -25.06 -11.56
C ILE A 203 -10.35 -26.19 -12.47
N CYS A 204 -11.11 -27.25 -12.57
CA CYS A 204 -10.81 -28.42 -13.39
C CYS A 204 -11.75 -28.46 -14.60
N ILE A 205 -11.17 -28.50 -15.81
CA ILE A 205 -11.88 -28.57 -17.08
C ILE A 205 -11.44 -29.88 -17.76
N GLU A 206 -12.28 -30.87 -17.78
CA GLU A 206 -12.01 -32.17 -18.42
C GLU A 206 -12.32 -32.13 -19.92
N LEU A 207 -11.41 -32.69 -20.71
CA LEU A 207 -11.51 -32.70 -22.17
C LEU A 207 -11.85 -34.10 -22.72
N ARG A 208 -12.39 -34.15 -23.92
CA ARG A 208 -12.51 -35.41 -24.69
C ARG A 208 -11.14 -35.89 -25.15
N ARG A 209 -11.02 -37.17 -25.49
CA ARG A 209 -9.75 -37.78 -25.95
C ARG A 209 -9.26 -37.25 -27.28
N ASP A 210 -10.19 -36.93 -28.16
CA ASP A 210 -9.98 -36.53 -29.54
C ASP A 210 -9.66 -35.04 -29.73
N VAL A 211 -9.47 -34.29 -28.66
CA VAL A 211 -9.33 -32.84 -28.73
C VAL A 211 -7.93 -32.41 -28.28
N ASN A 212 -7.34 -31.48 -29.01
CA ASN A 212 -6.08 -30.86 -28.60
C ASN A 212 -6.32 -29.84 -27.46
N PRO A 213 -5.71 -30.07 -26.27
CA PRO A 213 -5.93 -29.19 -25.12
C PRO A 213 -5.55 -27.73 -25.36
N ASN A 214 -4.48 -27.49 -26.16
CA ASN A 214 -4.02 -26.13 -26.43
C ASN A 214 -5.03 -25.35 -27.29
N VAL A 215 -5.71 -26.00 -28.24
CA VAL A 215 -6.75 -25.36 -29.05
C VAL A 215 -7.93 -24.93 -28.19
N ILE A 216 -8.38 -25.82 -27.30
CA ILE A 216 -9.44 -25.46 -26.34
C ILE A 216 -9.02 -24.35 -25.41
N LEU A 217 -7.80 -24.39 -24.91
CA LEU A 217 -7.25 -23.35 -24.03
C LEU A 217 -7.22 -22.00 -24.75
N ASN A 218 -6.77 -21.94 -25.99
CA ASN A 218 -6.77 -20.72 -26.78
C ASN A 218 -8.19 -20.19 -27.06
N GLN A 219 -9.16 -21.09 -27.33
CA GLN A 219 -10.57 -20.71 -27.45
C GLN A 219 -11.12 -20.14 -26.13
N LEU A 220 -10.74 -20.73 -24.99
CA LEU A 220 -11.12 -20.24 -23.68
C LEU A 220 -10.53 -18.84 -23.41
N TYR A 221 -9.28 -18.59 -23.73
CA TYR A 221 -8.65 -17.27 -23.62
C TYR A 221 -9.35 -16.21 -24.48
N LYS A 222 -9.78 -16.60 -25.69
CA LYS A 222 -10.46 -15.70 -26.62
C LYS A 222 -11.90 -15.35 -26.22
N HIS A 223 -12.62 -16.29 -25.59
CA HIS A 223 -14.07 -16.15 -25.35
C HIS A 223 -14.44 -15.96 -23.89
N THR A 224 -13.49 -16.03 -22.96
CA THR A 224 -13.74 -15.92 -21.53
C THR A 224 -12.73 -14.98 -20.84
N GLN A 225 -13.00 -14.66 -19.57
CA GLN A 225 -12.10 -13.87 -18.74
C GLN A 225 -10.91 -14.65 -18.15
N LEU A 226 -10.57 -15.83 -18.72
CA LEU A 226 -9.29 -16.47 -18.45
C LEU A 226 -8.11 -15.64 -19.01
N GLN A 227 -8.36 -14.81 -19.99
CA GLN A 227 -7.51 -13.70 -20.38
C GLN A 227 -8.35 -12.44 -20.42
N ASP A 228 -7.92 -11.40 -19.72
CA ASP A 228 -8.64 -10.13 -19.65
C ASP A 228 -7.67 -8.96 -19.75
N THR A 229 -8.19 -7.78 -20.05
CA THR A 229 -7.40 -6.57 -20.16
C THR A 229 -7.70 -5.65 -18.99
N PHE A 230 -6.70 -5.40 -18.15
CA PHE A 230 -6.79 -4.41 -17.09
C PHE A 230 -6.52 -3.02 -17.68
N GLY A 231 -7.54 -2.19 -17.72
CA GLY A 231 -7.41 -0.79 -18.17
C GLY A 231 -6.88 0.09 -17.05
N VAL A 232 -5.63 0.52 -17.15
CA VAL A 232 -5.01 1.41 -16.16
C VAL A 232 -5.46 2.85 -16.37
N ILE A 233 -5.89 3.50 -15.31
CA ILE A 233 -6.18 4.95 -15.24
C ILE A 233 -5.64 5.45 -13.91
N MET A 234 -4.49 6.12 -13.94
CA MET A 234 -3.79 6.61 -12.75
C MET A 234 -4.27 8.02 -12.40
N LEU A 235 -5.56 8.14 -12.08
CA LEU A 235 -6.19 9.38 -11.65
C LEU A 235 -6.26 9.42 -10.14
N ALA A 236 -5.72 10.48 -9.54
CA ALA A 236 -5.84 10.74 -8.10
C ALA A 236 -6.09 12.23 -7.85
N LEU A 237 -6.42 12.57 -6.60
CA LEU A 237 -6.62 13.95 -6.19
C LEU A 237 -5.30 14.54 -5.69
N VAL A 238 -4.92 15.66 -6.25
CA VAL A 238 -3.82 16.50 -5.77
C VAL A 238 -4.43 17.85 -5.39
N ASP A 239 -4.31 18.25 -4.14
CA ASP A 239 -4.92 19.47 -3.59
C ASP A 239 -6.43 19.56 -3.94
N ASN A 240 -7.16 18.47 -3.76
CA ASN A 240 -8.59 18.28 -4.10
C ASN A 240 -8.94 18.43 -5.60
N GLN A 241 -7.95 18.45 -6.49
CA GLN A 241 -8.18 18.49 -7.93
C GLN A 241 -7.82 17.14 -8.57
N PRO A 242 -8.67 16.58 -9.45
CA PRO A 242 -8.39 15.33 -10.13
C PRO A 242 -7.29 15.54 -11.18
N LYS A 243 -6.25 14.72 -11.10
CA LYS A 243 -5.13 14.73 -12.04
C LYS A 243 -4.79 13.30 -12.46
N VAL A 244 -4.63 13.09 -13.77
CA VAL A 244 -4.02 11.86 -14.29
C VAL A 244 -2.52 12.04 -14.23
N MET A 245 -1.83 11.14 -13.57
CA MET A 245 -0.40 11.23 -13.28
C MET A 245 0.34 10.01 -13.82
N ASN A 246 1.59 10.18 -14.18
CA ASN A 246 2.51 9.08 -14.45
C ASN A 246 3.02 8.47 -13.11
N LEU A 247 3.72 7.32 -13.19
CA LEU A 247 4.20 6.65 -11.99
C LEU A 247 5.18 7.50 -11.18
N LEU A 248 6.11 8.18 -11.86
CA LEU A 248 7.11 9.05 -11.21
C LEU A 248 6.44 10.22 -10.47
N GLU A 249 5.46 10.90 -11.11
CA GLU A 249 4.71 11.98 -10.46
C GLU A 249 4.00 11.49 -9.19
N MET A 250 3.38 10.31 -9.21
CA MET A 250 2.71 9.75 -8.02
C MET A 250 3.69 9.49 -6.89
N LEU A 251 4.88 8.97 -7.18
CA LEU A 251 5.93 8.74 -6.18
C LEU A 251 6.48 10.06 -5.64
N GLN A 252 6.65 11.08 -6.47
CA GLN A 252 7.10 12.42 -6.06
C GLN A 252 6.07 13.10 -5.16
N TYR A 253 4.77 13.02 -5.48
CA TYR A 253 3.71 13.57 -4.60
C TYR A 253 3.64 12.82 -3.27
N TYR A 254 3.82 11.52 -3.27
CA TYR A 254 3.92 10.75 -2.03
C TYR A 254 5.13 11.20 -1.19
N LEU A 255 6.32 11.34 -1.79
CA LEU A 255 7.51 11.80 -1.10
C LEU A 255 7.33 13.19 -0.51
N ARG A 256 6.75 14.14 -1.27
CA ARG A 256 6.42 15.48 -0.78
C ARG A 256 5.46 15.44 0.40
N HIS A 257 4.45 14.56 0.37
CA HIS A 257 3.56 14.35 1.51
C HIS A 257 4.34 13.83 2.75
N GLN A 258 5.27 12.89 2.55
CA GLN A 258 6.11 12.40 3.65
C GLN A 258 7.06 13.47 4.21
N GLU A 259 7.60 14.33 3.36
CA GLU A 259 8.40 15.49 3.80
C GLU A 259 7.56 16.38 4.73
N ASP A 260 6.31 16.69 4.39
CA ASP A 260 5.41 17.49 5.24
C ASP A 260 5.07 16.77 6.56
N VAL A 261 4.67 15.51 6.49
CA VAL A 261 4.32 14.68 7.66
C VAL A 261 5.49 14.59 8.65
N VAL A 262 6.69 14.29 8.17
CA VAL A 262 7.87 14.15 9.04
C VAL A 262 8.32 15.50 9.60
N THR A 263 8.22 16.57 8.82
CA THR A 263 8.50 17.94 9.30
C THR A 263 7.55 18.33 10.42
N ARG A 264 6.24 18.16 10.23
CA ARG A 264 5.21 18.46 11.25
C ARG A 264 5.39 17.60 12.51
N ARG A 265 5.67 16.30 12.34
CA ARG A 265 5.96 15.39 13.46
C ARG A 265 7.19 15.86 14.25
N THR A 266 8.27 16.16 13.57
CA THR A 266 9.53 16.60 14.19
C THR A 266 9.35 17.93 14.92
N GLN A 267 8.58 18.86 14.33
CA GLN A 267 8.22 20.11 14.97
C GLN A 267 7.39 19.92 16.23
N TYR A 268 6.42 19.00 16.20
CA TYR A 268 5.62 18.65 17.38
C TYR A 268 6.48 18.04 18.49
N ASP A 269 7.34 17.08 18.15
CA ASP A 269 8.23 16.42 19.09
C ASP A 269 9.26 17.42 19.65
N LEU A 270 9.77 18.36 18.82
CA LEU A 270 10.64 19.46 19.26
C LEU A 270 9.94 20.36 20.28
N ASN A 271 8.71 20.81 19.98
CA ASN A 271 7.96 21.67 20.89
C ASN A 271 7.70 20.97 22.24
N LYS A 272 7.33 19.69 22.21
CA LYS A 272 7.11 18.88 23.43
C LYS A 272 8.40 18.68 24.23
N ALA A 273 9.52 18.42 23.55
CA ALA A 273 10.83 18.31 24.20
C ALA A 273 11.26 19.63 24.81
N GLN A 274 11.05 20.76 24.14
CA GLN A 274 11.35 22.10 24.66
C GLN A 274 10.48 22.47 25.87
N GLU A 275 9.15 22.20 25.79
CA GLU A 275 8.24 22.40 26.93
C GLU A 275 8.69 21.58 28.14
N ARG A 276 9.09 20.34 27.96
CA ARG A 276 9.59 19.49 29.05
C ARG A 276 10.93 19.93 29.58
N ALA A 277 11.88 20.26 28.70
CA ALA A 277 13.20 20.77 29.07
C ALA A 277 13.10 22.08 29.86
N HIS A 278 12.21 22.98 29.46
CA HIS A 278 11.94 24.22 30.17
C HIS A 278 11.44 23.99 31.61
N ILE A 279 10.54 23.01 31.81
CA ILE A 279 10.10 22.64 33.15
C ILE A 279 11.26 22.07 33.99
N LEU A 280 12.07 21.16 33.40
CA LEU A 280 13.19 20.55 34.10
C LEU A 280 14.27 21.59 34.47
N GLU A 281 14.53 22.57 33.62
CA GLU A 281 15.41 23.67 33.90
C GLU A 281 14.96 24.45 35.15
N GLY A 282 13.67 24.77 35.24
CA GLY A 282 13.10 25.40 36.43
C GLY A 282 13.23 24.55 37.69
N LEU A 283 13.05 23.23 37.59
CA LEU A 283 13.22 22.29 38.70
C LEU A 283 14.71 22.22 39.15
N LEU A 284 15.68 22.25 38.24
CA LEU A 284 17.10 22.29 38.57
C LEU A 284 17.47 23.56 39.30
N ILE A 285 16.99 24.74 38.85
CA ILE A 285 17.19 26.01 39.53
C ILE A 285 16.60 25.94 40.97
N ALA A 286 15.46 25.34 41.14
CA ALA A 286 14.82 25.16 42.46
C ALA A 286 15.63 24.21 43.36
N LEU A 287 16.18 23.12 42.82
CA LEU A 287 17.00 22.15 43.56
C LEU A 287 18.35 22.76 43.99
N ASP A 288 18.92 23.62 43.15
CA ASP A 288 20.16 24.34 43.49
C ASP A 288 19.95 25.37 44.65
N ASN A 289 18.73 25.88 44.79
CA ASN A 289 18.37 26.91 45.79
C ASN A 289 17.28 26.41 46.75
N ILE A 290 17.34 25.16 47.17
CA ILE A 290 16.23 24.46 47.83
C ILE A 290 15.80 25.11 49.14
N ASP A 291 16.75 25.59 49.97
CA ASP A 291 16.44 26.22 51.25
C ASP A 291 15.66 27.54 51.08
N GLU A 292 15.98 28.30 50.06
CA GLU A 292 15.28 29.54 49.73
C GLU A 292 13.89 29.27 49.18
N VAL A 293 13.76 28.27 48.30
CA VAL A 293 12.46 27.82 47.75
C VAL A 293 11.54 27.36 48.89
N ILE A 294 12.05 26.53 49.82
CA ILE A 294 11.25 26.07 50.98
C ILE A 294 10.84 27.25 51.85
N ARG A 295 11.71 28.23 52.06
CA ARG A 295 11.41 29.42 52.85
C ARG A 295 10.27 30.23 52.21
N ILE A 296 10.32 30.46 50.91
CA ILE A 296 9.30 31.18 50.14
C ILE A 296 7.97 30.46 50.24
N ILE A 297 7.94 29.12 49.92
CA ILE A 297 6.70 28.34 49.98
C ILE A 297 6.07 28.34 51.38
N ARG A 298 6.86 28.19 52.44
CA ARG A 298 6.37 28.22 53.83
C ARG A 298 5.93 29.60 54.29
N GLY A 299 6.52 30.67 53.76
CA GLY A 299 6.18 32.06 54.09
C GLY A 299 4.92 32.56 53.39
N SER A 300 4.51 31.96 52.30
CA SER A 300 3.38 32.36 51.48
C SER A 300 2.04 31.84 52.04
N LYS A 301 0.97 32.66 51.97
CA LYS A 301 -0.34 32.34 52.48
C LYS A 301 -1.13 31.40 51.57
N ASN A 302 -0.83 31.39 50.29
CA ASN A 302 -1.51 30.56 49.30
C ASN A 302 -0.55 30.23 48.12
N VAL A 303 -0.93 29.29 47.25
CA VAL A 303 -0.16 28.82 46.12
C VAL A 303 0.13 29.94 45.12
N GLN A 304 -0.78 30.89 44.91
CA GLN A 304 -0.61 31.99 43.97
C GLN A 304 0.47 32.98 44.45
N GLU A 305 0.50 33.28 45.72
CA GLU A 305 1.52 34.15 46.35
C GLU A 305 2.90 33.46 46.25
N ALA A 306 2.97 32.17 46.60
CA ALA A 306 4.21 31.40 46.46
C ALA A 306 4.74 31.42 45.02
N LYS A 307 3.90 31.20 44.01
CA LYS A 307 4.28 31.28 42.58
C LYS A 307 4.80 32.69 42.22
N ALA A 308 4.06 33.74 42.63
CA ALA A 308 4.46 35.13 42.32
C ALA A 308 5.81 35.48 42.88
N GLU A 309 6.11 35.05 44.13
CA GLU A 309 7.40 35.26 44.75
C GLU A 309 8.53 34.44 44.09
N LEU A 310 8.28 33.17 43.72
CA LEU A 310 9.25 32.34 43.01
C LEU A 310 9.60 32.94 41.62
N ILE A 311 8.59 33.41 40.88
CA ILE A 311 8.77 34.09 39.59
C ILE A 311 9.61 35.35 39.76
N LYS A 312 9.28 36.18 40.74
CA LYS A 312 9.98 37.42 40.99
C LYS A 312 11.44 37.22 41.44
N ARG A 313 11.67 36.17 42.22
CA ARG A 313 13.01 35.90 42.82
C ARG A 313 13.96 35.24 41.84
N PHE A 314 13.51 34.25 41.12
CA PHE A 314 14.34 33.38 40.26
C PHE A 314 14.15 33.65 38.74
N GLY A 315 13.26 34.58 38.38
CA GLY A 315 12.99 34.86 36.95
C GLY A 315 12.29 33.72 36.22
N LEU A 316 11.56 32.85 36.94
CA LEU A 316 10.92 31.67 36.42
C LEU A 316 9.64 32.00 35.62
N SER A 317 9.26 31.14 34.72
CA SER A 317 7.95 31.20 34.07
C SER A 317 6.83 30.66 35.00
N ASP A 318 5.58 30.99 34.70
CA ASP A 318 4.44 30.48 35.48
C ASP A 318 4.38 28.94 35.48
N ALA A 319 4.67 28.29 34.34
CA ALA A 319 4.73 26.83 34.22
C ALA A 319 5.86 26.21 35.08
N GLN A 320 7.02 26.83 35.13
CA GLN A 320 8.15 26.41 36.00
C GLN A 320 7.80 26.57 37.47
N ALA A 321 7.24 27.72 37.86
CA ALA A 321 6.84 28.00 39.24
C ALA A 321 5.73 27.02 39.69
N GLN A 322 4.74 26.68 38.81
CA GLN A 322 3.74 25.69 39.11
C GLN A 322 4.36 24.30 39.34
N ALA A 323 5.29 23.89 38.48
CA ALA A 323 5.98 22.61 38.63
C ALA A 323 6.79 22.49 39.92
N ILE A 324 7.37 23.58 40.36
CA ILE A 324 8.12 23.67 41.64
C ILE A 324 7.17 23.52 42.83
N VAL A 325 6.02 24.20 42.82
CA VAL A 325 5.06 24.11 43.91
C VAL A 325 4.42 22.72 43.98
N ASP A 326 4.19 22.08 42.85
CA ASP A 326 3.64 20.73 42.76
C ASP A 326 4.67 19.61 43.03
N MET A 327 5.94 19.98 43.26
CA MET A 327 7.04 19.04 43.44
C MET A 327 6.86 18.23 44.73
N ARG A 328 6.98 16.92 44.65
CA ARG A 328 6.88 16.04 45.81
C ARG A 328 8.18 16.06 46.64
N LEU A 329 8.07 15.94 47.95
CA LEU A 329 9.19 15.91 48.85
C LEU A 329 10.29 14.88 48.51
N ARG A 330 9.91 13.74 47.94
CA ARG A 330 10.88 12.73 47.49
C ARG A 330 11.80 13.23 46.38
N ALA A 331 11.38 14.19 45.57
CA ALA A 331 12.17 14.76 44.49
C ALA A 331 13.37 15.59 44.98
N LEU A 332 13.41 15.88 46.27
CA LEU A 332 14.51 16.57 46.91
C LEU A 332 15.71 15.68 47.27
N THR A 333 15.62 14.36 46.99
CA THR A 333 16.73 13.44 47.24
C THR A 333 17.77 13.53 46.13
N GLY A 334 19.08 13.29 46.48
CA GLY A 334 20.16 13.35 45.51
C GLY A 334 19.98 12.43 44.32
N LEU A 335 19.42 11.23 44.50
CA LEU A 335 19.13 10.27 43.42
C LEU A 335 18.09 10.79 42.40
N GLU A 336 17.07 11.52 42.85
CA GLU A 336 16.07 12.12 41.95
C GLU A 336 16.63 13.32 41.19
N ARG A 337 17.54 14.09 41.83
CA ARG A 337 18.29 15.17 41.17
C ARG A 337 19.11 14.62 39.97
N GLU A 338 19.89 13.56 40.19
CA GLU A 338 20.69 12.94 39.12
C GLU A 338 19.79 12.47 37.97
N LYS A 339 18.58 11.95 38.24
CA LYS A 339 17.63 11.57 37.20
C LYS A 339 17.10 12.75 36.39
N ILE A 340 16.82 13.88 37.06
CA ILE A 340 16.37 15.11 36.40
C ILE A 340 17.45 15.67 35.51
N GLU A 341 18.69 15.69 35.97
CA GLU A 341 19.88 16.13 35.21
C GLU A 341 20.12 15.23 33.99
N ALA A 342 19.99 13.89 34.15
CA ALA A 342 20.12 12.94 33.05
C ALA A 342 18.99 13.08 32.03
N GLU A 343 17.73 13.24 32.48
CA GLU A 343 16.58 13.49 31.60
C GLU A 343 16.75 14.80 30.82
N TYR A 344 17.20 15.86 31.47
CA TYR A 344 17.47 17.14 30.83
C TYR A 344 18.57 17.05 29.76
N ALA A 345 19.67 16.38 30.07
CA ALA A 345 20.77 16.18 29.13
C ALA A 345 20.33 15.34 27.91
N GLU A 346 19.50 14.29 28.10
CA GLU A 346 18.93 13.49 27.02
C GLU A 346 17.99 14.32 26.15
N LEU A 347 17.12 15.12 26.75
CA LEU A 347 16.21 16.00 26.03
C LEU A 347 16.95 17.06 25.22
N MET A 348 18.03 17.65 25.76
CA MET A 348 18.82 18.63 25.03
C MET A 348 19.47 18.02 23.78
N LYS A 349 19.97 16.79 23.85
CA LYS A 349 20.47 16.08 22.66
C LYS A 349 19.35 15.86 21.62
N LYS A 350 18.16 15.42 22.04
CA LYS A 350 17.01 15.25 21.14
C LYS A 350 16.58 16.56 20.50
N ILE A 351 16.59 17.66 21.24
CA ILE A 351 16.26 19.00 20.74
C ILE A 351 17.28 19.43 19.66
N GLU A 352 18.57 19.17 19.86
CA GLU A 352 19.60 19.45 18.86
C GLU A 352 19.40 18.58 17.60
N GLU A 353 19.12 17.29 17.76
CA GLU A 353 18.80 16.38 16.65
C GLU A 353 17.57 16.85 15.86
N TYR A 354 16.47 17.21 16.54
CA TYR A 354 15.26 17.70 15.86
C TYR A 354 15.51 19.03 15.13
N LYS A 355 16.26 19.94 15.72
CA LYS A 355 16.66 21.20 15.05
C LYS A 355 17.52 20.93 13.82
N ALA A 356 18.46 19.99 13.89
CA ALA A 356 19.29 19.61 12.76
C ALA A 356 18.45 19.01 11.61
N ILE A 357 17.49 18.11 11.91
CA ILE A 357 16.60 17.52 10.93
C ILE A 357 15.72 18.58 10.25
N LEU A 358 15.23 19.56 11.00
CA LEU A 358 14.41 20.66 10.45
C LEU A 358 15.22 21.67 9.63
N ALA A 359 16.51 21.84 9.91
CA ALA A 359 17.39 22.78 9.22
C ALA A 359 17.95 22.21 7.90
N ASP A 360 18.08 20.87 7.79
CA ASP A 360 18.70 20.22 6.63
C ASP A 360 17.75 19.22 5.97
N LYS A 361 17.35 19.54 4.73
CA LYS A 361 16.49 18.66 3.91
C LYS A 361 17.11 17.28 3.69
N LYS A 362 18.44 17.17 3.58
CA LYS A 362 19.09 15.87 3.36
C LYS A 362 18.99 14.96 4.58
N LEU A 363 19.06 15.53 5.78
CA LEU A 363 18.84 14.79 7.01
C LEU A 363 17.37 14.34 7.13
N LEU A 364 16.43 15.21 6.78
CA LEU A 364 14.99 14.87 6.76
C LEU A 364 14.72 13.70 5.82
N LEU A 365 15.22 13.75 4.59
CA LEU A 365 15.13 12.66 3.61
C LEU A 365 15.78 11.37 4.10
N GLY A 366 16.91 11.47 4.81
CA GLY A 366 17.58 10.35 5.46
C GLY A 366 16.72 9.67 6.53
N VAL A 367 15.92 10.42 7.28
CA VAL A 367 14.96 9.88 8.25
C VAL A 367 13.84 9.15 7.53
N ILE A 368 13.25 9.76 6.51
CA ILE A 368 12.17 9.14 5.69
C ILE A 368 12.68 7.82 5.08
N LYS A 369 13.88 7.83 4.50
CA LYS A 369 14.50 6.63 3.92
C LYS A 369 14.63 5.50 4.94
N LYS A 370 15.14 5.78 6.13
CA LYS A 370 15.28 4.76 7.19
C LYS A 370 13.94 4.16 7.60
N GLU A 371 12.93 5.00 7.79
CA GLU A 371 11.60 4.55 8.22
C GLU A 371 10.90 3.70 7.16
N ILE A 372 10.96 4.09 5.90
CA ILE A 372 10.29 3.36 4.82
C ILE A 372 10.99 2.01 4.54
N LEU A 373 12.32 1.93 4.70
CA LEU A 373 13.07 0.68 4.57
C LEU A 373 12.69 -0.34 5.66
N VAL A 374 12.46 0.11 6.88
CA VAL A 374 11.95 -0.77 7.96
C VAL A 374 10.59 -1.37 7.60
N ILE A 375 9.74 -0.61 6.93
CA ILE A 375 8.43 -1.11 6.46
C ILE A 375 8.62 -2.16 5.35
N ALA A 376 9.52 -1.92 4.40
CA ALA A 376 9.85 -2.88 3.35
C ALA A 376 10.39 -4.20 3.90
N GLU A 377 11.24 -4.14 4.93
CA GLU A 377 11.78 -5.33 5.57
C GLU A 377 10.71 -6.11 6.35
N LYS A 378 9.86 -5.39 7.10
CA LYS A 378 8.88 -6.00 8.00
C LYS A 378 7.65 -6.57 7.30
N TYR A 379 7.21 -5.96 6.20
CA TYR A 379 5.95 -6.29 5.53
C TYR A 379 6.10 -6.66 4.06
N GLY A 380 7.30 -6.54 3.48
CA GLY A 380 7.54 -6.85 2.08
C GLY A 380 7.44 -8.35 1.80
N ASP A 381 6.70 -8.70 0.76
CA ASP A 381 6.59 -10.05 0.20
C ASP A 381 7.20 -10.12 -1.20
N ASP A 382 7.34 -11.33 -1.71
CA ASP A 382 7.85 -11.57 -3.05
C ASP A 382 6.72 -11.33 -4.08
N ARG A 383 7.12 -10.95 -5.30
CA ARG A 383 6.20 -10.75 -6.42
C ARG A 383 5.40 -12.03 -6.71
N ARG A 384 4.10 -11.88 -6.85
CA ARG A 384 3.15 -12.96 -7.17
C ARG A 384 2.87 -13.04 -8.66
N THR A 385 2.65 -11.90 -9.30
CA THR A 385 2.32 -11.83 -10.73
C THR A 385 3.57 -11.97 -11.58
N LYS A 386 3.58 -12.94 -12.49
CA LYS A 386 4.64 -13.13 -13.46
C LYS A 386 4.48 -12.17 -14.63
N ILE A 387 5.59 -11.72 -15.21
CA ILE A 387 5.61 -10.93 -16.43
C ILE A 387 6.20 -11.82 -17.51
N GLY A 388 5.36 -12.23 -18.43
CA GLY A 388 5.73 -13.05 -19.58
C GLY A 388 6.12 -12.21 -20.79
N PHE A 389 6.66 -12.88 -21.80
CA PHE A 389 6.93 -12.26 -23.09
C PHE A 389 5.60 -11.95 -23.80
N ASP A 390 5.64 -10.93 -24.68
CA ASP A 390 4.50 -10.61 -25.54
C ASP A 390 4.35 -11.73 -26.56
N GLU A 391 3.57 -12.75 -26.20
CA GLU A 391 3.07 -13.68 -27.21
C GLU A 391 2.03 -12.92 -28.03
N PHE A 392 2.33 -12.74 -29.30
CA PHE A 392 1.46 -12.15 -30.31
C PHE A 392 -0.01 -12.53 -30.10
N ASP A 393 -0.90 -11.63 -30.51
CA ASP A 393 -2.31 -11.94 -30.58
C ASP A 393 -2.52 -13.36 -31.10
N ILE A 394 -3.27 -14.18 -30.35
CA ILE A 394 -3.59 -15.56 -30.76
C ILE A 394 -4.05 -15.49 -32.20
N SER A 395 -3.19 -15.92 -33.12
CA SER A 395 -3.50 -15.89 -34.53
C SER A 395 -4.53 -16.96 -34.86
N MET A 396 -5.19 -16.84 -36.00
CA MET A 396 -6.06 -17.94 -36.46
C MET A 396 -5.28 -19.25 -36.62
N GLU A 397 -3.97 -19.15 -36.83
CA GLU A 397 -3.09 -20.31 -36.96
C GLU A 397 -2.87 -21.04 -35.64
N ASP A 398 -2.88 -20.34 -34.50
CA ASP A 398 -2.75 -20.92 -33.16
C ASP A 398 -4.03 -21.64 -32.69
N LEU A 399 -5.15 -21.41 -33.39
CA LEU A 399 -6.43 -22.08 -33.16
C LEU A 399 -6.62 -23.37 -33.96
N ILE A 400 -5.70 -23.63 -34.91
CA ILE A 400 -5.75 -24.79 -35.79
C ILE A 400 -4.76 -25.85 -35.26
N PRO A 401 -5.22 -27.09 -35.05
CA PRO A 401 -4.33 -28.17 -34.63
C PRO A 401 -3.24 -28.41 -35.71
N ARG A 402 -1.99 -28.53 -35.27
CA ARG A 402 -0.89 -28.93 -36.19
C ARG A 402 -1.08 -30.39 -36.53
N GLU A 403 -1.32 -30.64 -37.79
CA GLU A 403 -1.51 -31.99 -38.35
C GLU A 403 -0.48 -32.24 -39.45
N ASN A 404 0.01 -33.47 -39.54
CA ASN A 404 0.83 -33.88 -40.63
C ASN A 404 -0.05 -34.14 -41.84
N VAL A 405 0.16 -33.36 -42.90
CA VAL A 405 -0.63 -33.46 -44.11
C VAL A 405 0.29 -33.58 -45.33
N VAL A 406 -0.20 -34.30 -46.31
CA VAL A 406 0.45 -34.34 -47.64
C VAL A 406 -0.35 -33.44 -48.58
N ILE A 407 0.35 -32.46 -49.14
CA ILE A 407 -0.22 -31.58 -50.17
C ILE A 407 0.16 -32.14 -51.52
N THR A 408 -0.85 -32.44 -52.33
CA THR A 408 -0.66 -32.84 -53.73
C THR A 408 -1.14 -31.73 -54.64
N MET A 409 -0.37 -31.45 -55.69
CA MET A 409 -0.69 -30.44 -56.68
C MET A 409 -0.68 -31.08 -58.07
N THR A 410 -1.74 -30.93 -58.83
CA THR A 410 -1.82 -31.38 -60.20
C THR A 410 -1.13 -30.42 -61.15
N LYS A 411 -0.75 -30.88 -62.36
CA LYS A 411 -0.17 -30.00 -63.39
C LYS A 411 -1.04 -28.82 -63.81
N LEU A 412 -2.36 -28.89 -63.52
CA LEU A 412 -3.33 -27.83 -63.79
C LEU A 412 -3.54 -26.87 -62.62
N GLY A 413 -2.73 -27.01 -61.53
CA GLY A 413 -2.80 -26.08 -60.38
C GLY A 413 -3.87 -26.43 -59.33
N TYR A 414 -4.54 -27.59 -59.40
CA TYR A 414 -5.44 -28.02 -58.32
C TYR A 414 -4.64 -28.57 -57.17
N LEU A 415 -4.96 -28.06 -55.96
CA LEU A 415 -4.36 -28.48 -54.69
C LEU A 415 -5.34 -29.44 -53.96
N SER A 416 -4.81 -30.53 -53.45
CA SER A 416 -5.52 -31.46 -52.56
C SER A 416 -4.69 -31.68 -51.31
N LEU A 417 -5.35 -31.69 -50.15
CA LEU A 417 -4.77 -31.90 -48.84
C LEU A 417 -5.23 -33.27 -48.34
N ILE A 418 -4.26 -34.11 -47.98
CA ILE A 418 -4.50 -35.47 -47.48
C ILE A 418 -3.98 -35.50 -46.04
N HIS A 419 -4.87 -35.73 -45.07
CA HIS A 419 -4.50 -35.96 -43.69
C HIS A 419 -3.93 -37.38 -43.55
N ILE A 420 -2.84 -37.51 -42.85
CA ILE A 420 -2.19 -38.79 -42.58
C ILE A 420 -2.65 -39.32 -41.24
#